data_58adadfd38d93e16e34cda02bcad11be
#
_entry.id   58adadfd38d93e16e34cda02bcad11be
#
_cell.length_a   1.000
_cell.length_b   1.000
_cell.length_c   1.000
_cell.angle_alpha   90.00
_cell.angle_beta   90.00
_cell.angle_gamma   90.00
#
_symmetry.space_group_name_H-M   'P 1'
#
loop_
_entity.id
_entity.type
_entity.pdbx_description
1 polymer ?
#
loop_
_entity_poly.entity_id
_entity_poly.type
_entity_poly.pdbx_seq_one_letter_code
_entity_poly.pdbx_strand_id
1 'polypeptide(L)'
;MRIFNALDVERARSRVAIVAAGIISPLGFGLTETLASLRANKDCVSPVTKFDVEKCRCKTAGQVPDEPVLSQQRNGRKTKRLHRATHMMIAALKDLFETEPGFKPELTVIGTTSGGMSFGEDYYRALHQRRDLRHSARWIANYPPQKPVIDAHEVLGISAPCQIIANACASGTNAIGHAFECVRSGKYQRVLTGGYDALSELVFVGFDSLQASTPEKCRPFDRDRSGMVLGEGAAVLALENLESARARGATVLGEIIGYGISTDNHHLTQPDPSGSGPRRAMEQALQSANRSAEEVNYINAHGTATAFNDAAEGKAIAKLFGKVPVSSTKSMIGHSLGAAGAIEAVVCLLALQSQVLPPNINFRNPDQDLDLNVVANESREAKIDMVLSNSFGFGGTNASILIQKLAA
;
A
#
# COMPACT_ATOMS: atom_id res chain seq x y z
N MET A 1 -19.73 -34.34 11.01
CA MET A 1 -19.91 -32.90 10.77
C MET A 1 -19.96 -32.21 12.14
N ARG A 2 -18.83 -31.69 12.66
CA ARG A 2 -18.80 -30.99 13.96
C ARG A 2 -19.30 -29.58 13.72
N ILE A 3 -20.46 -29.27 14.26
CA ILE A 3 -21.01 -27.91 14.33
C ILE A 3 -20.04 -27.09 15.19
N PHE A 4 -19.50 -26.02 14.67
CA PHE A 4 -18.67 -25.05 15.42
C PHE A 4 -19.52 -24.55 16.60
N ASN A 5 -19.11 -24.86 17.81
CA ASN A 5 -19.75 -24.33 19.00
C ASN A 5 -19.45 -22.83 19.09
N ALA A 6 -20.51 -22.04 19.15
CA ALA A 6 -20.44 -20.57 19.34
C ALA A 6 -19.82 -20.14 20.69
N LEU A 7 -19.35 -21.07 21.50
CA LEU A 7 -18.78 -20.85 22.85
C LEU A 7 -17.25 -20.66 22.87
N ASP A 8 -16.56 -20.71 21.72
CA ASP A 8 -15.10 -20.43 21.64
C ASP A 8 -14.76 -18.94 21.32
N VAL A 9 -15.72 -18.03 21.40
CA VAL A 9 -15.59 -16.64 20.93
C VAL A 9 -15.05 -15.66 21.99
N GLU A 10 -14.81 -16.07 23.22
CA GLU A 10 -14.25 -15.23 24.28
C GLU A 10 -12.76 -15.49 24.60
N ARG A 11 -11.94 -15.88 23.63
CA ARG A 11 -10.51 -15.62 23.77
C ARG A 11 -10.30 -14.11 23.68
N ALA A 12 -9.81 -13.49 24.76
CA ALA A 12 -9.44 -12.11 24.77
C ALA A 12 -8.62 -11.80 23.51
N ARG A 13 -9.16 -10.96 22.61
CA ARG A 13 -8.51 -10.62 21.35
C ARG A 13 -7.21 -9.93 21.66
N SER A 14 -6.09 -10.44 21.14
CA SER A 14 -4.77 -9.86 21.36
C SER A 14 -4.67 -8.47 20.70
N ARG A 15 -4.00 -7.54 21.35
CA ARG A 15 -3.60 -6.26 20.76
C ARG A 15 -2.45 -6.52 19.79
N VAL A 16 -2.43 -5.76 18.68
CA VAL A 16 -1.47 -5.98 17.58
C VAL A 16 -0.57 -4.77 17.42
N ALA A 17 0.68 -4.92 17.86
CA ALA A 17 1.70 -3.90 17.77
C ALA A 17 2.36 -3.90 16.38
N ILE A 18 2.71 -2.72 15.88
CA ILE A 18 3.68 -2.51 14.81
C ILE A 18 5.03 -2.27 15.47
N VAL A 19 5.96 -3.20 15.34
CA VAL A 19 7.27 -3.12 16.01
C VAL A 19 8.38 -2.64 15.09
N ALA A 20 8.21 -2.75 13.77
CA ALA A 20 9.12 -2.19 12.78
C ALA A 20 8.38 -1.95 11.47
N ALA A 21 8.92 -1.08 10.64
CA ALA A 21 8.47 -0.84 9.28
C ALA A 21 9.68 -0.57 8.37
N GLY A 22 9.52 -0.90 7.08
CA GLY A 22 10.51 -0.57 6.07
C GLY A 22 9.81 -0.17 4.77
N ILE A 23 10.40 0.77 4.04
CA ILE A 23 9.78 1.36 2.85
C ILE A 23 10.80 1.73 1.80
N ILE A 24 10.43 1.54 0.54
CA ILE A 24 11.04 2.16 -0.63
C ILE A 24 9.94 2.64 -1.57
N SER A 25 9.95 3.90 -1.90
CA SER A 25 8.95 4.53 -2.76
C SER A 25 9.58 5.70 -3.53
N PRO A 26 8.88 6.39 -4.42
CA PRO A 26 9.38 7.62 -5.02
C PRO A 26 9.72 8.72 -4.02
N LEU A 27 9.16 8.69 -2.78
CA LEU A 27 9.53 9.62 -1.70
C LEU A 27 10.94 9.38 -1.14
N GLY A 28 11.52 8.21 -1.39
CA GLY A 28 12.86 7.85 -0.95
C GLY A 28 12.94 6.45 -0.34
N PHE A 29 14.07 6.18 0.32
CA PHE A 29 14.39 4.94 0.99
C PHE A 29 14.35 5.12 2.52
N GLY A 30 13.65 4.22 3.20
CA GLY A 30 13.50 4.23 4.65
C GLY A 30 12.55 5.31 5.19
N LEU A 31 12.26 5.20 6.48
CA LEU A 31 11.29 6.07 7.15
C LEU A 31 11.74 7.53 7.20
N THR A 32 13.04 7.78 7.43
CA THR A 32 13.60 9.12 7.59
C THR A 32 13.50 9.94 6.30
N GLU A 33 13.93 9.37 5.16
CA GLU A 33 13.88 10.08 3.87
C GLU A 33 12.43 10.27 3.42
N THR A 34 11.58 9.26 3.63
CA THR A 34 10.14 9.35 3.36
C THR A 34 9.50 10.50 4.13
N LEU A 35 9.75 10.62 5.43
CA LEU A 35 9.22 11.71 6.26
C LEU A 35 9.73 13.09 5.80
N ALA A 36 11.02 13.18 5.47
CA ALA A 36 11.61 14.42 4.96
C ALA A 36 10.94 14.86 3.63
N SER A 37 10.69 13.92 2.72
CA SER A 37 10.00 14.18 1.45
C SER A 37 8.53 14.57 1.63
N LEU A 38 7.82 13.95 2.61
CA LEU A 38 6.46 14.35 2.97
C LEU A 38 6.40 15.79 3.48
N ARG A 39 7.31 16.15 4.41
CA ARG A 39 7.41 17.51 4.95
C ARG A 39 7.81 18.56 3.90
N ALA A 40 8.63 18.16 2.93
CA ALA A 40 9.04 19.01 1.82
C ALA A 40 7.97 19.14 0.72
N ASN A 41 6.82 18.47 0.86
CA ASN A 41 5.73 18.48 -0.13
C ASN A 41 6.21 18.07 -1.53
N LYS A 42 7.12 17.10 -1.61
CA LYS A 42 7.87 16.76 -2.82
C LYS A 42 6.96 16.08 -3.86
N ASP A 43 6.90 16.64 -5.07
CA ASP A 43 6.34 15.96 -6.24
C ASP A 43 7.37 15.02 -6.84
N CYS A 44 7.15 13.70 -6.70
CA CYS A 44 8.08 12.67 -7.16
C CYS A 44 7.64 12.03 -8.49
N VAL A 45 6.64 12.61 -9.16
CA VAL A 45 6.19 12.16 -10.47
C VAL A 45 7.11 12.73 -11.55
N SER A 46 7.64 11.85 -12.40
CA SER A 46 8.61 12.17 -13.44
C SER A 46 8.29 11.45 -14.76
N PRO A 47 8.88 11.86 -15.90
CA PRO A 47 8.73 11.13 -17.15
C PRO A 47 9.13 9.66 -17.01
N VAL A 48 8.35 8.76 -17.61
CA VAL A 48 8.63 7.31 -17.59
C VAL A 48 9.94 6.99 -18.29
N THR A 49 10.84 6.26 -17.63
CA THR A 49 12.15 5.86 -18.16
C THR A 49 12.33 4.35 -18.28
N LYS A 50 11.36 3.55 -17.83
CA LYS A 50 11.48 2.10 -17.72
C LYS A 50 11.05 1.35 -18.99
N PHE A 51 10.16 1.94 -19.76
CA PHE A 51 9.61 1.40 -21.02
C PHE A 51 9.13 2.53 -21.92
N ASP A 52 8.82 2.20 -23.18
CA ASP A 52 8.34 3.17 -24.16
C ASP A 52 6.87 3.54 -23.88
N VAL A 53 6.61 4.84 -23.82
CA VAL A 53 5.27 5.42 -23.61
C VAL A 53 4.88 6.39 -24.74
N GLU A 54 5.57 6.35 -25.89
CA GLU A 54 5.34 7.28 -27.00
C GLU A 54 3.87 7.29 -27.44
N LYS A 55 3.24 6.12 -27.47
CA LYS A 55 1.84 5.95 -27.89
C LYS A 55 0.81 6.14 -26.75
N CYS A 56 1.23 6.29 -25.51
CA CYS A 56 0.34 6.51 -24.39
C CYS A 56 -0.05 7.99 -24.29
N ARG A 57 -1.21 8.29 -23.70
CA ARG A 57 -1.61 9.65 -23.33
C ARG A 57 -0.82 10.14 -22.13
N CYS A 58 -0.72 9.31 -21.10
CA CYS A 58 0.10 9.55 -19.93
C CYS A 58 1.58 9.29 -20.25
N LYS A 59 2.49 10.18 -19.78
CA LYS A 59 3.93 10.09 -20.01
C LYS A 59 4.72 10.04 -18.72
N THR A 60 4.06 10.09 -17.58
CA THR A 60 4.69 10.24 -16.27
C THR A 60 4.29 9.12 -15.31
N ALA A 61 5.17 8.84 -14.36
CA ALA A 61 4.95 7.88 -13.28
C ALA A 61 5.74 8.28 -12.02
N GLY A 62 5.30 7.77 -10.88
CA GLY A 62 6.10 7.76 -9.66
C GLY A 62 7.10 6.61 -9.70
N GLN A 63 8.37 6.89 -9.97
CA GLN A 63 9.43 5.89 -10.14
C GLN A 63 10.37 5.90 -8.94
N VAL A 64 10.66 4.70 -8.44
CA VAL A 64 11.73 4.52 -7.43
C VAL A 64 13.09 4.71 -8.12
N PRO A 65 14.00 5.51 -7.57
CA PRO A 65 15.36 5.65 -8.09
C PRO A 65 16.08 4.29 -8.23
N ASP A 66 16.95 4.16 -9.25
CA ASP A 66 17.62 2.89 -9.52
C ASP A 66 18.75 2.57 -8.53
N GLU A 67 19.42 3.58 -7.97
CA GLU A 67 20.59 3.35 -7.09
C GLU A 67 20.32 2.48 -5.87
N PRO A 68 19.28 2.73 -5.04
CA PRO A 68 18.99 1.86 -3.90
C PRO A 68 18.63 0.44 -4.32
N VAL A 69 17.97 0.31 -5.48
CA VAL A 69 17.51 -0.96 -6.03
C VAL A 69 18.67 -1.77 -6.59
N LEU A 70 19.63 -1.14 -7.28
CA LEU A 70 20.77 -1.80 -7.94
C LEU A 70 21.94 -2.06 -6.98
N SER A 71 22.14 -1.24 -5.94
CA SER A 71 23.23 -1.41 -4.98
C SER A 71 23.19 -2.77 -4.24
N GLN A 72 22.00 -3.39 -4.19
CA GLN A 72 21.80 -4.73 -3.63
C GLN A 72 22.43 -5.86 -4.46
N GLN A 73 22.88 -5.60 -5.71
CA GLN A 73 23.47 -6.61 -6.60
C GLN A 73 24.95 -6.90 -6.34
N ARG A 74 25.67 -6.14 -5.49
CA ARG A 74 27.13 -6.15 -5.39
C ARG A 74 27.76 -7.25 -4.53
N ASN A 75 27.02 -8.12 -3.89
CA ASN A 75 27.60 -9.20 -3.06
C ASN A 75 27.80 -10.52 -3.83
N GLY A 76 28.78 -10.56 -4.71
CA GLY A 76 29.68 -11.68 -5.07
C GLY A 76 29.13 -13.04 -5.51
N ARG A 77 27.86 -13.34 -5.43
CA ARG A 77 27.25 -14.54 -6.02
C ARG A 77 26.72 -14.18 -7.41
N LYS A 78 26.86 -15.10 -8.39
CA LYS A 78 26.21 -15.01 -9.71
C LYS A 78 24.73 -14.79 -9.46
N THR A 79 24.32 -13.52 -9.33
CA THR A 79 22.97 -13.12 -9.02
C THR A 79 22.10 -13.58 -10.18
N LYS A 80 21.20 -14.52 -9.93
CA LYS A 80 20.02 -14.72 -10.76
C LYS A 80 19.51 -13.32 -11.06
N ARG A 81 19.12 -13.06 -12.30
CA ARG A 81 18.52 -11.77 -12.68
C ARG A 81 17.21 -11.64 -11.90
N LEU A 82 17.27 -10.98 -10.74
CA LEU A 82 16.11 -10.76 -9.88
C LEU A 82 15.18 -9.74 -10.54
N HIS A 83 13.89 -9.88 -10.31
CA HIS A 83 12.89 -8.92 -10.77
C HIS A 83 13.05 -7.58 -10.00
N ARG A 84 12.72 -6.44 -10.63
CA ARG A 84 12.77 -5.12 -9.99
C ARG A 84 11.97 -5.09 -8.68
N ALA A 85 10.78 -5.71 -8.66
CA ALA A 85 9.98 -5.83 -7.44
C ALA A 85 10.71 -6.58 -6.32
N THR A 86 11.51 -7.63 -6.66
CA THR A 86 12.33 -8.34 -5.67
C THR A 86 13.38 -7.41 -5.04
N HIS A 87 14.02 -6.56 -5.84
CA HIS A 87 15.00 -5.61 -5.32
C HIS A 87 14.35 -4.59 -4.39
N MET A 88 13.18 -4.06 -4.74
CA MET A 88 12.43 -3.15 -3.86
C MET A 88 11.99 -3.85 -2.57
N MET A 89 11.52 -5.09 -2.66
CA MET A 89 11.16 -5.89 -1.48
C MET A 89 12.38 -6.14 -0.58
N ILE A 90 13.54 -6.49 -1.14
CA ILE A 90 14.80 -6.66 -0.38
C ILE A 90 15.19 -5.35 0.31
N ALA A 91 15.05 -4.22 -0.38
CA ALA A 91 15.38 -2.92 0.20
C ALA A 91 14.47 -2.60 1.40
N ALA A 92 13.14 -2.73 1.25
CA ALA A 92 12.19 -2.51 2.33
C ALA A 92 12.39 -3.46 3.52
N LEU A 93 12.68 -4.74 3.25
CA LEU A 93 12.96 -5.73 4.30
C LEU A 93 14.26 -5.42 5.05
N LYS A 94 15.32 -4.98 4.36
CA LYS A 94 16.56 -4.58 5.02
C LYS A 94 16.37 -3.40 5.94
N ASP A 95 15.67 -2.35 5.50
CA ASP A 95 15.31 -1.18 6.30
C ASP A 95 14.58 -1.62 7.60
N LEU A 96 13.60 -2.53 7.48
CA LEU A 96 12.90 -3.10 8.61
C LEU A 96 13.84 -3.86 9.56
N PHE A 97 14.67 -4.77 9.04
CA PHE A 97 15.56 -5.57 9.88
C PHE A 97 16.77 -4.81 10.43
N GLU A 98 17.14 -3.68 9.85
CA GLU A 98 18.14 -2.77 10.44
C GLU A 98 17.60 -2.13 11.73
N THR A 99 16.30 -1.84 11.78
CA THR A 99 15.65 -1.26 12.97
C THR A 99 15.24 -2.32 13.99
N GLU A 100 14.91 -3.54 13.55
CA GLU A 100 14.46 -4.64 14.42
C GLU A 100 15.07 -5.98 14.00
N PRO A 101 16.39 -6.16 14.21
CA PRO A 101 17.12 -7.35 13.74
C PRO A 101 16.69 -8.65 14.45
N GLY A 102 16.04 -8.54 15.60
CA GLY A 102 15.52 -9.68 16.36
C GLY A 102 14.16 -10.20 15.90
N PHE A 103 13.51 -9.54 14.95
CA PHE A 103 12.19 -9.95 14.47
C PHE A 103 12.27 -11.21 13.60
N LYS A 104 11.63 -12.27 14.04
CA LYS A 104 11.55 -13.55 13.30
C LYS A 104 10.10 -13.83 12.98
N PRO A 105 9.64 -13.62 11.72
CA PRO A 105 8.26 -13.87 11.35
C PRO A 105 7.94 -15.36 11.36
N GLU A 106 6.74 -15.69 11.81
CA GLU A 106 6.15 -17.02 11.74
C GLU A 106 5.33 -17.19 10.47
N LEU A 107 4.89 -16.08 9.88
CA LEU A 107 4.15 -15.99 8.63
C LEU A 107 4.52 -14.69 7.92
N THR A 108 4.56 -14.73 6.59
CA THR A 108 4.65 -13.54 5.73
C THR A 108 3.39 -13.43 4.88
N VAL A 109 2.70 -12.27 4.90
CA VAL A 109 1.50 -11.98 4.10
C VAL A 109 1.72 -10.73 3.30
N ILE A 110 1.82 -10.84 1.98
CA ILE A 110 2.18 -9.73 1.09
C ILE A 110 1.12 -9.51 0.01
N GLY A 111 0.76 -8.24 -0.19
CA GLY A 111 -0.13 -7.79 -1.24
C GLY A 111 0.63 -7.41 -2.52
N THR A 112 0.07 -7.75 -3.68
CA THR A 112 0.56 -7.30 -4.99
C THR A 112 -0.55 -7.36 -6.03
N THR A 113 -0.46 -6.53 -7.06
CA THR A 113 -1.36 -6.58 -8.22
C THR A 113 -0.66 -7.24 -9.42
N SER A 114 0.54 -6.82 -9.74
CA SER A 114 1.25 -7.21 -10.97
C SER A 114 2.35 -8.24 -10.78
N GLY A 115 2.82 -8.47 -9.55
CA GLY A 115 3.82 -9.50 -9.27
C GLY A 115 5.10 -9.31 -10.08
N GLY A 116 5.48 -10.34 -10.84
CA GLY A 116 6.64 -10.36 -11.73
C GLY A 116 6.31 -9.96 -13.18
N MET A 117 5.32 -9.11 -13.42
CA MET A 117 4.72 -8.82 -14.75
C MET A 117 5.73 -8.51 -15.85
N SER A 118 6.74 -7.67 -15.61
CA SER A 118 7.70 -7.30 -16.66
C SER A 118 8.52 -8.48 -17.19
N PHE A 119 8.71 -9.54 -16.40
CA PHE A 119 9.34 -10.78 -16.89
C PHE A 119 8.42 -11.56 -17.84
N GLY A 120 7.11 -11.54 -17.58
CA GLY A 120 6.11 -12.08 -18.50
C GLY A 120 6.08 -11.32 -19.82
N GLU A 121 6.15 -9.99 -19.76
CA GLU A 121 6.24 -9.11 -20.93
C GLU A 121 7.49 -9.40 -21.77
N ASP A 122 8.66 -9.50 -21.13
CA ASP A 122 9.92 -9.81 -21.78
C ASP A 122 9.88 -11.19 -22.48
N TYR A 123 9.26 -12.18 -21.82
CA TYR A 123 9.07 -13.51 -22.42
C TYR A 123 8.16 -13.44 -23.64
N TYR A 124 7.02 -12.76 -23.52
CA TYR A 124 6.05 -12.61 -24.61
C TYR A 124 6.65 -11.88 -25.82
N ARG A 125 7.41 -10.79 -25.58
CA ARG A 125 8.14 -10.08 -26.66
C ARG A 125 9.16 -10.99 -27.36
N ALA A 126 9.92 -11.79 -26.61
CA ALA A 126 10.90 -12.73 -27.18
C ALA A 126 10.21 -13.79 -28.04
N LEU A 127 9.06 -14.31 -27.58
CA LEU A 127 8.22 -15.26 -28.34
C LEU A 127 7.71 -14.65 -29.64
N HIS A 128 7.13 -13.47 -29.59
CA HIS A 128 6.57 -12.76 -30.73
C HIS A 128 7.64 -12.40 -31.76
N GLN A 129 8.83 -12.04 -31.32
CA GLN A 129 9.99 -11.74 -32.19
C GLN A 129 10.72 -12.99 -32.68
N ARG A 130 10.20 -14.19 -32.40
CA ARG A 130 10.80 -15.49 -32.77
C ARG A 130 12.26 -15.65 -32.32
N ARG A 131 12.61 -15.05 -31.20
CA ARG A 131 13.95 -15.20 -30.59
C ARG A 131 14.10 -16.61 -30.02
N ASP A 132 15.35 -17.03 -29.79
CA ASP A 132 15.64 -18.28 -29.07
C ASP A 132 15.08 -18.24 -27.64
N LEU A 133 14.08 -19.07 -27.38
CA LEU A 133 13.36 -19.12 -26.11
C LEU A 133 14.07 -19.93 -25.02
N ARG A 134 15.17 -20.66 -25.34
CA ARG A 134 15.88 -21.51 -24.37
C ARG A 134 16.35 -20.73 -23.13
N HIS A 135 16.72 -19.46 -23.31
CA HIS A 135 17.12 -18.58 -22.23
C HIS A 135 15.97 -17.77 -21.64
N SER A 136 14.85 -17.65 -22.34
CA SER A 136 13.69 -16.86 -21.95
C SER A 136 12.72 -17.65 -21.04
N ALA A 137 12.73 -18.99 -21.10
CA ALA A 137 11.86 -19.83 -20.28
C ALA A 137 12.03 -19.58 -18.76
N ARG A 138 13.24 -19.19 -18.33
CA ARG A 138 13.51 -18.79 -16.94
C ARG A 138 12.75 -17.52 -16.51
N TRP A 139 12.38 -16.64 -17.45
CA TRP A 139 11.62 -15.43 -17.12
C TRP A 139 10.20 -15.79 -16.73
N ILE A 140 9.56 -16.71 -17.47
CA ILE A 140 8.21 -17.14 -17.13
C ILE A 140 8.16 -17.88 -15.79
N ALA A 141 9.23 -18.57 -15.40
CA ALA A 141 9.36 -19.18 -14.07
C ALA A 141 9.45 -18.14 -12.92
N ASN A 142 9.81 -16.90 -13.23
CA ASN A 142 9.89 -15.80 -12.27
C ASN A 142 8.70 -14.83 -12.34
N TYR A 143 7.74 -15.10 -13.22
CA TYR A 143 6.51 -14.33 -13.38
C TYR A 143 5.50 -14.45 -12.23
N PRO A 144 5.33 -15.62 -11.56
CA PRO A 144 4.31 -15.78 -10.52
C PRO A 144 4.43 -14.74 -9.39
N PRO A 145 3.31 -14.27 -8.84
CA PRO A 145 3.30 -13.14 -7.89
C PRO A 145 4.01 -13.44 -6.57
N GLN A 146 4.14 -14.68 -6.15
CA GLN A 146 4.91 -15.03 -4.96
C GLN A 146 6.44 -15.00 -5.16
N LYS A 147 6.90 -15.04 -6.40
CA LYS A 147 8.34 -15.20 -6.70
C LYS A 147 9.21 -14.06 -6.17
N PRO A 148 8.83 -12.77 -6.31
CA PRO A 148 9.58 -11.67 -5.72
C PRO A 148 9.79 -11.79 -4.21
N VAL A 149 8.79 -12.28 -3.48
CA VAL A 149 8.88 -12.47 -2.01
C VAL A 149 9.76 -13.67 -1.68
N ILE A 150 9.58 -14.80 -2.37
CA ILE A 150 10.40 -16.00 -2.17
C ILE A 150 11.88 -15.70 -2.43
N ASP A 151 12.20 -14.97 -3.51
CA ASP A 151 13.57 -14.57 -3.81
C ASP A 151 14.15 -13.63 -2.75
N ALA A 152 13.34 -12.69 -2.24
CA ALA A 152 13.77 -11.81 -1.15
C ALA A 152 14.02 -12.58 0.14
N HIS A 153 13.16 -13.55 0.49
CA HIS A 153 13.35 -14.45 1.63
C HIS A 153 14.64 -15.28 1.48
N GLU A 154 14.90 -15.86 0.29
CA GLU A 154 16.13 -16.62 0.01
C GLU A 154 17.38 -15.75 0.20
N VAL A 155 17.36 -14.51 -0.30
CA VAL A 155 18.50 -13.57 -0.19
C VAL A 155 18.76 -13.16 1.26
N LEU A 156 17.72 -12.95 2.05
CA LEU A 156 17.81 -12.45 3.43
C LEU A 156 17.80 -13.57 4.49
N GLY A 157 17.64 -14.83 4.08
CA GLY A 157 17.59 -15.97 5.02
C GLY A 157 16.34 -16.01 5.87
N ILE A 158 15.21 -15.51 5.36
CA ILE A 158 13.92 -15.54 6.06
C ILE A 158 13.27 -16.90 5.84
N SER A 159 13.02 -17.63 6.93
CA SER A 159 12.38 -18.95 6.91
C SER A 159 10.95 -18.86 7.46
N ALA A 160 10.07 -18.23 6.71
CA ALA A 160 8.66 -18.13 7.06
C ALA A 160 7.79 -18.53 5.84
N PRO A 161 6.68 -19.25 6.03
CA PRO A 161 5.72 -19.47 4.94
C PRO A 161 5.19 -18.14 4.43
N CYS A 162 4.91 -18.08 3.10
CA CYS A 162 4.46 -16.88 2.43
C CYS A 162 3.05 -17.07 1.88
N GLN A 163 2.19 -16.09 2.10
CA GLN A 163 0.87 -15.95 1.49
C GLN A 163 0.83 -14.67 0.64
N ILE A 164 0.24 -14.76 -0.54
CA ILE A 164 0.04 -13.61 -1.43
C ILE A 164 -1.45 -13.26 -1.48
N ILE A 165 -1.74 -12.00 -1.29
CA ILE A 165 -3.07 -11.40 -1.49
C ILE A 165 -3.02 -10.61 -2.81
N ALA A 166 -3.85 -11.00 -3.77
CA ALA A 166 -3.92 -10.34 -5.08
C ALA A 166 -5.39 -9.98 -5.39
N ASN A 167 -5.82 -8.81 -4.96
CA ASN A 167 -7.16 -8.29 -5.17
C ASN A 167 -7.12 -6.80 -5.54
N ALA A 168 -6.43 -6.51 -6.63
CA ALA A 168 -6.24 -5.18 -7.20
C ALA A 168 -5.59 -4.19 -6.19
N CYS A 169 -5.99 -2.93 -6.22
CA CYS A 169 -5.36 -1.86 -5.43
C CYS A 169 -5.52 -2.04 -3.91
N ALA A 170 -6.46 -2.85 -3.46
CA ALA A 170 -6.67 -3.14 -2.04
C ALA A 170 -5.74 -4.25 -1.49
N SER A 171 -4.88 -4.85 -2.33
CA SER A 171 -4.05 -6.00 -1.96
C SER A 171 -3.18 -5.76 -0.73
N GLY A 172 -2.47 -4.62 -0.67
CA GLY A 172 -1.58 -4.29 0.44
C GLY A 172 -2.34 -4.10 1.76
N THR A 173 -3.44 -3.36 1.73
CA THR A 173 -4.29 -3.16 2.93
C THR A 173 -4.93 -4.47 3.38
N ASN A 174 -5.39 -5.31 2.45
CA ASN A 174 -5.94 -6.62 2.79
C ASN A 174 -4.87 -7.59 3.33
N ALA A 175 -3.63 -7.50 2.85
CA ALA A 175 -2.52 -8.26 3.41
C ALA A 175 -2.24 -7.86 4.86
N ILE A 176 -2.21 -6.55 5.15
CA ILE A 176 -2.06 -6.02 6.51
C ILE A 176 -3.25 -6.45 7.38
N GLY A 177 -4.49 -6.31 6.88
CA GLY A 177 -5.68 -6.70 7.62
C GLY A 177 -5.73 -8.21 7.93
N HIS A 178 -5.33 -9.06 6.97
CA HIS A 178 -5.22 -10.50 7.20
C HIS A 178 -4.15 -10.85 8.23
N ALA A 179 -2.98 -10.22 8.15
CA ALA A 179 -1.91 -10.37 9.13
C ALA A 179 -2.36 -9.92 10.54
N PHE A 180 -3.06 -8.78 10.61
CA PHE A 180 -3.69 -8.29 11.84
C PHE A 180 -4.61 -9.34 12.46
N GLU A 181 -5.52 -9.94 11.70
CA GLU A 181 -6.41 -10.98 12.19
C GLU A 181 -5.66 -12.24 12.65
N CYS A 182 -4.59 -12.62 11.96
CA CYS A 182 -3.73 -13.73 12.34
C CYS A 182 -3.08 -13.54 13.72
N VAL A 183 -2.60 -12.32 14.01
CA VAL A 183 -2.00 -11.97 15.32
C VAL A 183 -3.12 -11.79 16.36
N ARG A 184 -4.18 -11.05 16.04
CA ARG A 184 -5.31 -10.76 16.94
C ARG A 184 -6.00 -12.02 17.47
N SER A 185 -6.14 -13.02 16.60
CA SER A 185 -6.71 -14.32 16.97
C SER A 185 -5.77 -15.23 17.78
N GLY A 186 -4.51 -14.82 17.94
CA GLY A 186 -3.49 -15.63 18.61
C GLY A 186 -3.01 -16.84 17.79
N LYS A 187 -3.31 -16.88 16.49
CA LYS A 187 -2.83 -17.94 15.58
C LYS A 187 -1.32 -17.83 15.36
N TYR A 188 -0.80 -16.62 15.28
CA TYR A 188 0.62 -16.30 15.17
C TYR A 188 0.98 -15.18 16.15
N GLN A 189 2.19 -15.23 16.68
CA GLN A 189 2.72 -14.16 17.53
C GLN A 189 3.35 -13.03 16.70
N ARG A 190 3.98 -13.38 15.57
CA ARG A 190 4.73 -12.45 14.70
C ARG A 190 4.42 -12.71 13.24
N VAL A 191 3.94 -11.68 12.56
CA VAL A 191 3.63 -11.73 11.13
C VAL A 191 4.32 -10.58 10.42
N LEU A 192 5.09 -10.90 9.37
CA LEU A 192 5.60 -9.92 8.42
C LEU A 192 4.51 -9.65 7.37
N THR A 193 4.21 -8.39 7.12
CA THR A 193 3.17 -8.04 6.14
C THR A 193 3.54 -6.80 5.34
N GLY A 194 2.78 -6.50 4.30
CA GLY A 194 3.01 -5.33 3.47
C GLY A 194 2.55 -5.53 2.03
N GLY A 195 3.21 -4.83 1.11
CA GLY A 195 2.90 -4.94 -0.31
C GLY A 195 4.02 -4.42 -1.19
N TYR A 196 4.00 -4.85 -2.45
CA TYR A 196 4.92 -4.39 -3.48
C TYR A 196 4.26 -4.39 -4.85
N ASP A 197 4.67 -3.49 -5.72
CA ASP A 197 4.49 -3.57 -7.17
C ASP A 197 5.58 -2.77 -7.88
N ALA A 198 6.02 -3.26 -9.03
CA ALA A 198 6.91 -2.56 -9.94
C ALA A 198 6.12 -2.07 -11.15
N LEU A 199 6.49 -0.92 -11.69
CA LEU A 199 5.95 -0.44 -12.96
C LEU A 199 6.21 -1.47 -14.07
N SER A 200 5.18 -1.73 -14.88
CA SER A 200 5.24 -2.57 -16.06
C SER A 200 4.49 -1.91 -17.22
N GLU A 201 4.95 -2.17 -18.43
CA GLU A 201 4.38 -1.58 -19.65
C GLU A 201 2.94 -2.02 -19.86
N LEU A 202 2.65 -3.32 -19.70
CA LEU A 202 1.31 -3.86 -19.88
C LEU A 202 0.28 -3.20 -18.96
N VAL A 203 0.62 -3.05 -17.69
CA VAL A 203 -0.27 -2.41 -16.71
C VAL A 203 -0.42 -0.92 -17.03
N PHE A 204 0.68 -0.25 -17.38
CA PHE A 204 0.67 1.17 -17.73
C PHE A 204 -0.22 1.45 -18.95
N VAL A 205 -0.02 0.72 -20.03
CA VAL A 205 -0.82 0.82 -21.27
C VAL A 205 -2.28 0.44 -20.99
N GLY A 206 -2.52 -0.57 -20.15
CA GLY A 206 -3.86 -1.00 -19.77
C GLY A 206 -4.66 0.13 -19.11
N PHE A 207 -4.09 0.80 -18.10
CA PHE A 207 -4.74 1.93 -17.43
C PHE A 207 -4.89 3.15 -18.34
N ASP A 208 -3.92 3.41 -19.22
CA ASP A 208 -4.01 4.47 -20.23
C ASP A 208 -5.15 4.21 -21.23
N SER A 209 -5.29 2.97 -21.71
CA SER A 209 -6.35 2.53 -22.63
C SER A 209 -7.74 2.62 -22.00
N LEU A 210 -7.87 2.39 -20.70
CA LEU A 210 -9.10 2.57 -19.95
C LEU A 210 -9.43 4.05 -19.66
N GLN A 211 -8.57 4.97 -20.09
CA GLN A 211 -8.67 6.41 -19.80
C GLN A 211 -8.71 6.72 -18.28
N ALA A 212 -8.17 5.82 -17.47
CA ALA A 212 -8.08 6.00 -16.02
C ALA A 212 -6.84 6.83 -15.62
N SER A 213 -5.83 6.90 -16.50
CA SER A 213 -4.62 7.71 -16.29
C SER A 213 -4.76 9.12 -16.87
N THR A 214 -4.10 10.09 -16.21
CA THR A 214 -4.07 11.50 -16.65
C THR A 214 -2.76 11.84 -17.35
N PRO A 215 -2.78 12.63 -18.43
CA PRO A 215 -1.58 13.24 -18.99
C PRO A 215 -1.06 14.42 -18.16
N GLU A 216 -1.80 14.86 -17.14
CA GLU A 216 -1.51 15.98 -16.28
C GLU A 216 -0.99 15.52 -14.91
N LYS A 217 -1.19 16.35 -13.89
CA LYS A 217 -0.86 16.05 -12.49
C LYS A 217 -1.96 15.26 -11.81
N CYS A 218 -1.60 14.31 -10.97
CA CYS A 218 -2.52 13.63 -10.07
C CYS A 218 -3.02 14.63 -9.01
N ARG A 219 -4.34 14.89 -8.97
CA ARG A 219 -5.00 15.89 -8.11
C ARG A 219 -6.19 15.27 -7.38
N PRO A 220 -5.99 14.45 -6.36
CA PRO A 220 -7.09 13.84 -5.64
C PRO A 220 -8.05 14.89 -5.06
N PHE A 221 -9.35 14.64 -5.19
CA PHE A 221 -10.44 15.50 -4.69
C PHE A 221 -10.52 16.91 -5.29
N ASP A 222 -9.65 17.25 -6.24
CA ASP A 222 -9.77 18.51 -6.98
C ASP A 222 -10.94 18.44 -7.95
N ARG A 223 -11.64 19.58 -8.17
CA ARG A 223 -12.73 19.67 -9.13
C ARG A 223 -12.30 19.30 -10.55
N ASP A 224 -11.08 19.68 -10.93
CA ASP A 224 -10.54 19.51 -12.27
C ASP A 224 -9.64 18.25 -12.35
N ARG A 225 -9.85 17.26 -11.47
CA ARG A 225 -9.17 15.96 -11.52
C ARG A 225 -9.51 15.22 -12.80
N SER A 226 -8.52 14.61 -13.43
CA SER A 226 -8.66 13.98 -14.75
C SER A 226 -8.15 12.53 -14.82
N GLY A 227 -7.74 11.95 -13.69
CA GLY A 227 -7.26 10.57 -13.61
C GLY A 227 -6.02 10.42 -12.75
N MET A 228 -5.59 9.17 -12.60
CA MET A 228 -4.43 8.81 -11.80
C MET A 228 -3.12 8.91 -12.58
N VAL A 229 -2.03 8.97 -11.85
CA VAL A 229 -0.68 8.66 -12.33
C VAL A 229 -0.25 7.36 -11.66
N LEU A 230 0.36 6.42 -12.41
CA LEU A 230 0.86 5.17 -11.82
C LEU A 230 2.19 5.38 -11.09
N GLY A 231 2.47 4.49 -10.14
CA GLY A 231 3.71 4.49 -9.37
C GLY A 231 4.17 3.07 -9.05
N GLU A 232 5.30 2.97 -8.39
CA GLU A 232 5.88 1.70 -7.91
C GLU A 232 6.44 1.86 -6.49
N GLY A 233 6.73 0.74 -5.84
CA GLY A 233 7.36 0.72 -4.52
C GLY A 233 7.14 -0.57 -3.77
N ALA A 234 7.66 -0.62 -2.56
CA ALA A 234 7.41 -1.68 -1.59
C ALA A 234 7.41 -1.09 -0.17
N ALA A 235 6.53 -1.61 0.67
CA ALA A 235 6.55 -1.32 2.10
C ALA A 235 6.18 -2.57 2.89
N VAL A 236 6.79 -2.73 4.06
CA VAL A 236 6.61 -3.87 4.95
C VAL A 236 6.46 -3.41 6.40
N LEU A 237 5.69 -4.16 7.16
CA LEU A 237 5.41 -3.95 8.58
C LEU A 237 5.67 -5.26 9.34
N ALA A 238 6.30 -5.17 10.48
CA ALA A 238 6.44 -6.25 11.45
C ALA A 238 5.32 -6.14 12.49
N LEU A 239 4.35 -7.05 12.41
CA LEU A 239 3.24 -7.11 13.36
C LEU A 239 3.53 -8.16 14.44
N GLU A 240 3.31 -7.80 15.69
CA GLU A 240 3.53 -8.67 16.83
C GLU A 240 2.43 -8.53 17.87
N ASN A 241 2.11 -9.61 18.57
CA ASN A 241 1.29 -9.53 19.77
C ASN A 241 1.91 -8.53 20.73
N LEU A 242 1.14 -7.55 21.24
CA LEU A 242 1.65 -6.45 22.05
C LEU A 242 2.35 -6.95 23.32
N GLU A 243 1.80 -7.95 23.99
CA GLU A 243 2.39 -8.49 25.21
C GLU A 243 3.72 -9.23 24.92
N SER A 244 3.81 -9.94 23.78
CA SER A 244 5.05 -10.53 23.31
C SER A 244 6.10 -9.46 23.02
N ALA A 245 5.71 -8.38 22.32
CA ALA A 245 6.59 -7.26 22.01
C ALA A 245 7.14 -6.57 23.29
N ARG A 246 6.25 -6.30 24.24
CA ARG A 246 6.63 -5.73 25.56
C ARG A 246 7.56 -6.64 26.35
N ALA A 247 7.25 -7.94 26.41
CA ALA A 247 8.06 -8.92 27.15
C ALA A 247 9.51 -9.02 26.67
N ARG A 248 9.76 -8.79 25.38
CA ARG A 248 11.12 -8.78 24.80
C ARG A 248 11.74 -7.39 24.68
N GLY A 249 11.06 -6.34 25.15
CA GLY A 249 11.56 -4.96 25.12
C GLY A 249 11.57 -4.33 23.71
N ALA A 250 10.70 -4.76 22.81
CA ALA A 250 10.62 -4.18 21.47
C ALA A 250 10.04 -2.75 21.53
N THR A 251 10.56 -1.88 20.67
CA THR A 251 9.95 -0.57 20.44
C THR A 251 8.64 -0.76 19.68
N VAL A 252 7.54 -0.18 20.21
CA VAL A 252 6.24 -0.21 19.55
C VAL A 252 6.03 1.12 18.85
N LEU A 253 5.91 1.09 17.52
CA LEU A 253 5.75 2.26 16.67
C LEU A 253 4.29 2.74 16.62
N GLY A 254 3.34 1.83 16.82
CA GLY A 254 1.90 2.03 16.79
C GLY A 254 1.16 0.71 16.90
N GLU A 255 -0.15 0.74 16.82
CA GLU A 255 -1.01 -0.45 16.85
C GLU A 255 -1.99 -0.44 15.69
N ILE A 256 -2.18 -1.59 15.06
CA ILE A 256 -3.36 -1.80 14.21
C ILE A 256 -4.50 -2.23 15.13
N ILE A 257 -5.60 -1.50 15.09
CA ILE A 257 -6.73 -1.72 16.00
C ILE A 257 -8.00 -2.15 15.27
N GLY A 258 -8.10 -1.88 13.98
CA GLY A 258 -9.30 -2.20 13.22
C GLY A 258 -9.00 -2.49 11.76
N TYR A 259 -9.83 -3.37 11.19
CA TYR A 259 -9.82 -3.73 9.79
C TYR A 259 -11.25 -3.96 9.32
N GLY A 260 -11.60 -3.42 8.16
CA GLY A 260 -12.90 -3.58 7.54
C GLY A 260 -12.78 -3.78 6.03
N ILE A 261 -13.66 -4.62 5.48
CA ILE A 261 -13.71 -4.95 4.06
C ILE A 261 -15.14 -4.88 3.56
N SER A 262 -15.30 -4.56 2.27
CA SER A 262 -16.59 -4.64 1.61
C SER A 262 -16.42 -4.88 0.11
N THR A 263 -17.51 -5.14 -0.57
CA THR A 263 -17.56 -5.25 -2.04
C THR A 263 -18.70 -4.40 -2.56
N ASP A 264 -18.45 -3.60 -3.61
CA ASP A 264 -19.47 -2.74 -4.23
C ASP A 264 -20.52 -3.56 -4.96
N ASN A 265 -20.10 -4.62 -5.66
CA ASN A 265 -20.97 -5.42 -6.53
C ASN A 265 -21.71 -4.54 -7.55
N HIS A 266 -21.01 -3.56 -8.15
CA HIS A 266 -21.60 -2.56 -9.04
C HIS A 266 -21.06 -2.66 -10.47
N HIS A 267 -19.75 -2.42 -10.67
CA HIS A 267 -19.10 -2.41 -11.98
C HIS A 267 -17.64 -2.87 -11.87
N LEU A 268 -17.04 -3.35 -12.98
CA LEU A 268 -15.68 -3.88 -12.98
C LEU A 268 -14.62 -2.80 -12.66
N THR A 269 -14.81 -1.57 -13.13
CA THR A 269 -13.81 -0.48 -13.01
C THR A 269 -14.35 0.78 -12.31
N GLN A 270 -15.63 0.82 -11.97
CA GLN A 270 -16.24 1.97 -11.32
C GLN A 270 -16.85 1.58 -9.98
N PRO A 271 -16.63 2.37 -8.91
CA PRO A 271 -17.29 2.15 -7.62
C PRO A 271 -18.80 2.44 -7.72
N ASP A 272 -19.55 1.95 -6.75
CA ASP A 272 -20.94 2.39 -6.55
C ASP A 272 -20.97 3.90 -6.29
N PRO A 273 -21.67 4.70 -7.14
CA PRO A 273 -21.70 6.16 -7.01
C PRO A 273 -22.26 6.68 -5.68
N SER A 274 -23.00 5.84 -4.95
CA SER A 274 -23.50 6.19 -3.61
C SER A 274 -22.42 6.20 -2.53
N GLY A 275 -21.23 5.62 -2.82
CA GLY A 275 -20.15 5.45 -1.85
C GLY A 275 -20.47 4.41 -0.76
N SER A 276 -21.49 3.55 -0.98
CA SER A 276 -21.94 2.60 0.03
C SER A 276 -20.88 1.55 0.37
N GLY A 277 -20.08 1.08 -0.61
CA GLY A 277 -19.00 0.14 -0.42
C GLY A 277 -17.87 0.72 0.43
N PRO A 278 -17.22 1.84 0.00
CA PRO A 278 -16.26 2.56 0.83
C PRO A 278 -16.74 2.81 2.25
N ARG A 279 -17.98 3.30 2.41
CA ARG A 279 -18.57 3.56 3.72
C ARG A 279 -18.64 2.30 4.59
N ARG A 280 -19.11 1.17 4.04
CA ARG A 280 -19.17 -0.11 4.79
C ARG A 280 -17.79 -0.59 5.24
N ALA A 281 -16.76 -0.46 4.40
CA ALA A 281 -15.40 -0.85 4.79
C ALA A 281 -14.90 0.01 5.97
N MET A 282 -15.10 1.32 5.94
CA MET A 282 -14.74 2.22 7.02
C MET A 282 -15.54 1.95 8.31
N GLU A 283 -16.86 1.76 8.20
CA GLU A 283 -17.73 1.39 9.34
C GLU A 283 -17.30 0.07 10.00
N GLN A 284 -16.96 -0.95 9.20
CA GLN A 284 -16.47 -2.22 9.73
C GLN A 284 -15.11 -2.09 10.41
N ALA A 285 -14.21 -1.26 9.90
CA ALA A 285 -12.93 -0.98 10.56
C ALA A 285 -13.14 -0.34 11.94
N LEU A 286 -14.04 0.65 12.04
CA LEU A 286 -14.43 1.27 13.31
C LEU A 286 -15.06 0.27 14.28
N GLN A 287 -16.01 -0.55 13.79
CA GLN A 287 -16.65 -1.60 14.59
C GLN A 287 -15.65 -2.64 15.08
N SER A 288 -14.71 -3.08 14.21
CA SER A 288 -13.64 -4.03 14.56
C SER A 288 -12.76 -3.51 15.69
N ALA A 289 -12.55 -2.19 15.73
CA ALA A 289 -11.76 -1.49 16.74
C ALA A 289 -12.57 -1.11 18.00
N ASN A 290 -13.88 -1.22 17.96
CA ASN A 290 -14.79 -0.61 18.97
C ASN A 290 -14.51 0.88 19.17
N ARG A 291 -14.45 1.62 18.04
CA ARG A 291 -14.17 3.07 17.99
C ARG A 291 -15.29 3.79 17.26
N SER A 292 -15.45 5.08 17.58
CA SER A 292 -16.35 5.97 16.86
C SER A 292 -15.62 6.78 15.78
N ALA A 293 -16.37 7.35 14.83
CA ALA A 293 -15.81 8.13 13.74
C ALA A 293 -15.15 9.43 14.23
N GLU A 294 -15.65 10.01 15.33
CA GLU A 294 -15.16 11.25 15.93
C GLU A 294 -13.75 11.10 16.54
N GLU A 295 -13.33 9.88 16.85
CA GLU A 295 -11.99 9.59 17.39
C GLU A 295 -10.91 9.62 16.30
N VAL A 296 -11.28 9.55 15.01
CA VAL A 296 -10.34 9.57 13.88
C VAL A 296 -9.86 10.99 13.63
N ASN A 297 -8.54 11.19 13.69
CA ASN A 297 -7.94 12.52 13.56
C ASN A 297 -7.46 12.83 12.13
N TYR A 298 -7.25 11.79 11.31
CA TYR A 298 -6.79 11.92 9.93
C TYR A 298 -7.20 10.71 9.10
N ILE A 299 -7.53 10.95 7.83
CA ILE A 299 -7.77 9.91 6.84
C ILE A 299 -6.75 10.01 5.71
N ASN A 300 -5.97 8.96 5.53
CA ASN A 300 -5.24 8.73 4.29
C ASN A 300 -6.19 8.04 3.32
N ALA A 301 -6.69 8.81 2.37
CA ALA A 301 -7.69 8.35 1.43
C ALA A 301 -7.09 7.52 0.30
N HIS A 302 -7.90 6.66 -0.30
CA HIS A 302 -7.52 6.02 -1.55
C HIS A 302 -7.25 7.06 -2.64
N GLY A 303 -8.11 8.05 -2.83
CA GLY A 303 -7.86 9.30 -3.55
C GLY A 303 -7.00 9.16 -4.81
N THR A 304 -7.54 8.57 -5.86
CA THR A 304 -6.80 8.29 -7.11
C THR A 304 -6.79 9.44 -8.10
N ALA A 305 -7.49 10.52 -7.81
CA ALA A 305 -7.79 11.61 -8.74
C ALA A 305 -8.66 11.20 -9.94
N THR A 306 -9.29 10.03 -9.89
CA THR A 306 -10.32 9.66 -10.87
C THR A 306 -11.67 10.24 -10.48
N ALA A 307 -12.48 10.64 -11.47
CA ALA A 307 -13.77 11.26 -11.21
C ALA A 307 -14.69 10.39 -10.34
N PHE A 308 -14.74 9.09 -10.62
CA PHE A 308 -15.67 8.17 -9.95
C PHE A 308 -15.22 7.79 -8.54
N ASN A 309 -13.94 7.43 -8.36
CA ASN A 309 -13.44 7.03 -7.05
C ASN A 309 -13.55 8.18 -6.06
N ASP A 310 -13.02 9.35 -6.40
CA ASP A 310 -12.93 10.46 -5.48
C ASP A 310 -14.32 11.01 -5.11
N ALA A 311 -15.29 10.93 -6.04
CA ALA A 311 -16.67 11.29 -5.75
C ALA A 311 -17.34 10.30 -4.77
N ALA A 312 -17.15 8.99 -4.95
CA ALA A 312 -17.74 7.98 -4.10
C ALA A 312 -17.09 7.97 -2.70
N GLU A 313 -15.75 8.02 -2.64
CA GLU A 313 -14.99 8.07 -1.40
C GLU A 313 -15.25 9.36 -0.63
N GLY A 314 -15.22 10.51 -1.31
CA GLY A 314 -15.44 11.81 -0.70
C GLY A 314 -16.82 11.93 -0.04
N LYS A 315 -17.86 11.45 -0.72
CA LYS A 315 -19.24 11.37 -0.14
C LYS A 315 -19.27 10.46 1.10
N ALA A 316 -18.59 9.31 1.05
CA ALA A 316 -18.54 8.38 2.16
C ALA A 316 -17.82 8.99 3.38
N ILE A 317 -16.67 9.65 3.16
CA ILE A 317 -15.89 10.33 4.19
C ILE A 317 -16.70 11.48 4.80
N ALA A 318 -17.23 12.39 3.99
CA ALA A 318 -18.01 13.53 4.47
C ALA A 318 -19.21 13.10 5.32
N LYS A 319 -19.90 12.03 4.91
CA LYS A 319 -21.06 11.49 5.63
C LYS A 319 -20.70 10.85 6.96
N LEU A 320 -19.57 10.15 7.05
CA LEU A 320 -19.20 9.35 8.23
C LEU A 320 -18.34 10.13 9.22
N PHE A 321 -17.43 10.98 8.73
CA PHE A 321 -16.43 11.67 9.55
C PHE A 321 -16.54 13.20 9.55
N GLY A 322 -17.44 13.76 8.75
CA GLY A 322 -17.57 15.22 8.63
C GLY A 322 -16.32 15.89 8.11
N LYS A 323 -15.75 16.81 8.90
CA LYS A 323 -14.59 17.65 8.54
C LYS A 323 -13.23 17.09 9.02
N VAL A 324 -13.11 15.79 9.18
CA VAL A 324 -11.79 15.20 9.46
C VAL A 324 -10.77 15.59 8.38
N PRO A 325 -9.51 15.91 8.73
CA PRO A 325 -8.47 16.14 7.74
C PRO A 325 -8.27 14.93 6.84
N VAL A 326 -8.20 15.15 5.52
CA VAL A 326 -8.02 14.10 4.52
C VAL A 326 -6.95 14.48 3.50
N SER A 327 -6.12 13.52 3.11
CA SER A 327 -5.23 13.66 1.96
C SER A 327 -4.98 12.32 1.27
N SER A 328 -4.46 12.37 0.04
CA SER A 328 -3.94 11.22 -0.66
C SER A 328 -2.52 11.50 -1.13
N THR A 329 -1.58 10.70 -0.64
CA THR A 329 -0.17 10.78 -1.04
C THR A 329 0.08 10.30 -2.47
N LYS A 330 -0.93 9.75 -3.15
CA LYS A 330 -0.87 9.47 -4.59
C LYS A 330 -0.65 10.73 -5.43
N SER A 331 -1.00 11.91 -4.92
CA SER A 331 -0.63 13.19 -5.52
C SER A 331 0.88 13.40 -5.64
N MET A 332 1.67 12.81 -4.72
CA MET A 332 3.13 12.94 -4.63
C MET A 332 3.87 11.84 -5.37
N ILE A 333 3.38 10.60 -5.32
CA ILE A 333 4.10 9.39 -5.76
C ILE A 333 3.40 8.60 -6.85
N GLY A 334 2.19 9.00 -7.25
CA GLY A 334 1.33 8.17 -8.08
C GLY A 334 0.72 6.97 -7.34
N HIS A 335 -0.03 6.19 -8.05
CA HIS A 335 -0.70 4.98 -7.54
C HIS A 335 0.18 3.75 -7.72
N SER A 336 0.76 3.25 -6.65
CA SER A 336 1.65 2.08 -6.63
C SER A 336 0.89 0.73 -6.57
N LEU A 337 -0.33 0.68 -7.08
CA LEU A 337 -1.14 -0.53 -7.26
C LEU A 337 -1.29 -1.35 -5.95
N GLY A 338 -0.89 -2.63 -5.95
CA GLY A 338 -0.97 -3.48 -4.76
C GLY A 338 -0.02 -3.10 -3.62
N ALA A 339 1.03 -2.31 -3.91
CA ALA A 339 1.89 -1.74 -2.88
C ALA A 339 1.25 -0.55 -2.16
N ALA A 340 0.25 0.11 -2.78
CA ALA A 340 -0.28 1.40 -2.32
C ALA A 340 -0.71 1.37 -0.86
N GLY A 341 -1.56 0.41 -0.47
CA GLY A 341 -2.06 0.33 0.91
C GLY A 341 -0.97 0.07 1.95
N ALA A 342 0.12 -0.61 1.58
CA ALA A 342 1.25 -0.82 2.48
C ALA A 342 2.11 0.45 2.64
N ILE A 343 2.39 1.15 1.54
CA ILE A 343 3.08 2.45 1.56
C ILE A 343 2.27 3.46 2.38
N GLU A 344 0.97 3.51 2.16
CA GLU A 344 0.04 4.41 2.85
C GLU A 344 -0.09 4.08 4.35
N ALA A 345 -0.03 2.80 4.73
CA ALA A 345 0.03 2.40 6.13
C ALA A 345 1.31 2.91 6.82
N VAL A 346 2.47 2.85 6.14
CA VAL A 346 3.72 3.42 6.65
C VAL A 346 3.62 4.96 6.72
N VAL A 347 3.02 5.62 5.74
CA VAL A 347 2.77 7.07 5.79
C VAL A 347 1.87 7.44 6.97
N CYS A 348 0.82 6.67 7.23
CA CYS A 348 -0.03 6.84 8.41
C CYS A 348 0.75 6.69 9.73
N LEU A 349 1.64 5.69 9.80
CA LEU A 349 2.52 5.50 10.95
C LEU A 349 3.46 6.69 11.16
N LEU A 350 4.04 7.22 10.08
CA LEU A 350 4.88 8.42 10.14
C LEU A 350 4.08 9.65 10.57
N ALA A 351 2.82 9.80 10.11
CA ALA A 351 1.94 10.89 10.56
C ALA A 351 1.65 10.81 12.07
N LEU A 352 1.36 9.61 12.59
CA LEU A 352 1.17 9.38 14.03
C LEU A 352 2.41 9.70 14.85
N GLN A 353 3.60 9.33 14.37
CA GLN A 353 4.85 9.56 15.11
C GLN A 353 5.32 11.00 15.04
N SER A 354 5.23 11.63 13.86
CA SER A 354 5.73 12.98 13.63
C SER A 354 4.71 14.08 13.97
N GLN A 355 3.44 13.71 14.19
CA GLN A 355 2.33 14.64 14.39
C GLN A 355 2.17 15.64 13.23
N VAL A 356 2.44 15.17 11.99
CA VAL A 356 2.34 15.94 10.75
C VAL A 356 1.38 15.24 9.79
N LEU A 357 0.38 15.97 9.34
CA LEU A 357 -0.54 15.54 8.29
C LEU A 357 0.15 15.61 6.93
N PRO A 358 0.26 14.50 6.18
CA PRO A 358 0.79 14.51 4.82
C PRO A 358 -0.07 15.36 3.88
N PRO A 359 0.53 16.05 2.89
CA PRO A 359 -0.21 16.90 1.99
C PRO A 359 -0.88 16.12 0.85
N ASN A 360 -1.93 16.70 0.31
CA ASN A 360 -2.51 16.40 -0.99
C ASN A 360 -2.03 17.48 -1.97
N ILE A 361 -0.90 17.27 -2.64
CA ILE A 361 -0.32 18.28 -3.53
C ILE A 361 -1.09 18.41 -4.85
N ASN A 362 -0.79 19.44 -5.62
CA ASN A 362 -1.45 19.76 -6.89
C ASN A 362 -2.93 20.15 -6.77
N PHE A 363 -3.45 20.34 -5.56
CA PHE A 363 -4.82 20.75 -5.30
C PHE A 363 -5.00 22.25 -5.59
N ARG A 364 -5.96 22.60 -6.45
CA ARG A 364 -6.18 23.99 -6.92
C ARG A 364 -7.60 24.45 -6.67
N ASN A 365 -8.56 23.65 -7.09
CA ASN A 365 -9.96 24.00 -7.11
C ASN A 365 -10.78 23.00 -6.27
N PRO A 366 -11.30 23.43 -5.10
CA PRO A 366 -12.17 22.57 -4.31
C PRO A 366 -13.38 22.09 -5.13
N ASP A 367 -13.69 20.81 -5.05
CA ASP A 367 -14.89 20.25 -5.60
C ASP A 367 -16.05 20.53 -4.63
N GLN A 368 -16.99 21.38 -5.04
CA GLN A 368 -18.11 21.81 -4.18
C GLN A 368 -19.09 20.68 -3.84
N ASP A 369 -19.09 19.61 -4.64
CA ASP A 369 -19.89 18.41 -4.37
C ASP A 369 -19.25 17.51 -3.29
N LEU A 370 -17.99 17.80 -2.92
CA LEU A 370 -17.20 17.08 -1.92
C LEU A 370 -16.89 18.00 -0.75
N ASP A 371 -17.70 17.93 0.31
CA ASP A 371 -17.52 18.76 1.50
C ASP A 371 -16.38 18.21 2.41
N LEU A 372 -15.12 18.25 1.94
CA LEU A 372 -13.95 17.69 2.59
C LEU A 372 -13.00 18.75 3.16
N ASN A 373 -12.30 18.40 4.24
CA ASN A 373 -11.17 19.18 4.78
C ASN A 373 -9.86 18.62 4.23
N VAL A 374 -9.57 18.92 2.96
CA VAL A 374 -8.36 18.46 2.29
C VAL A 374 -7.12 19.16 2.87
N VAL A 375 -6.08 18.40 3.21
CA VAL A 375 -4.75 18.93 3.57
C VAL A 375 -4.05 19.36 2.29
N ALA A 376 -4.38 20.57 1.81
CA ALA A 376 -4.03 21.04 0.48
C ALA A 376 -2.59 21.54 0.40
N ASN A 377 -1.82 20.99 -0.53
CA ASN A 377 -0.49 21.42 -1.01
C ASN A 377 0.66 21.43 -0.01
N GLU A 378 0.40 21.66 1.26
CA GLU A 378 1.42 21.74 2.32
C GLU A 378 1.08 20.79 3.47
N SER A 379 2.12 20.18 4.03
CA SER A 379 2.00 19.39 5.25
C SER A 379 1.62 20.30 6.43
N ARG A 380 0.85 19.77 7.38
CA ARG A 380 0.32 20.55 8.50
C ARG A 380 0.53 19.82 9.82
N GLU A 381 1.05 20.50 10.83
CA GLU A 381 1.10 19.96 12.19
C GLU A 381 -0.32 19.80 12.78
N ALA A 382 -0.56 18.69 13.44
CA ALA A 382 -1.81 18.41 14.12
C ALA A 382 -1.61 17.36 15.21
N LYS A 383 -2.49 17.36 16.21
CA LYS A 383 -2.54 16.25 17.17
C LYS A 383 -3.20 15.04 16.49
N ILE A 384 -2.47 13.94 16.37
CA ILE A 384 -2.89 12.74 15.70
C ILE A 384 -2.70 11.55 16.64
N ASP A 385 -3.79 10.96 17.10
CA ASP A 385 -3.78 9.79 17.97
C ASP A 385 -4.30 8.55 17.24
N MET A 386 -5.18 8.73 16.21
CA MET A 386 -5.78 7.68 15.43
C MET A 386 -5.94 8.09 13.95
N VAL A 387 -5.58 7.20 13.05
CA VAL A 387 -5.68 7.41 11.60
C VAL A 387 -6.42 6.27 10.93
N LEU A 388 -7.15 6.58 9.87
CA LEU A 388 -7.77 5.62 8.97
C LEU A 388 -7.03 5.64 7.64
N SER A 389 -6.71 4.46 7.08
CA SER A 389 -6.17 4.32 5.73
C SER A 389 -7.12 3.50 4.87
N ASN A 390 -7.45 4.03 3.69
CA ASN A 390 -8.39 3.45 2.74
C ASN A 390 -7.69 2.92 1.50
N SER A 391 -8.13 1.77 1.01
CA SER A 391 -7.74 1.24 -0.31
C SER A 391 -8.95 0.65 -1.00
N PHE A 392 -9.29 1.19 -2.17
CA PHE A 392 -10.41 0.75 -2.98
C PHE A 392 -9.90 0.33 -4.37
N GLY A 393 -10.35 -0.82 -4.83
CA GLY A 393 -9.80 -1.44 -6.04
C GLY A 393 -10.85 -1.71 -7.11
N PHE A 394 -10.38 -1.81 -8.34
CA PHE A 394 -11.20 -2.34 -9.42
C PHE A 394 -11.75 -3.72 -9.05
N GLY A 395 -12.94 -4.05 -9.56
CA GLY A 395 -13.73 -5.19 -9.11
C GLY A 395 -14.58 -4.89 -7.87
N GLY A 396 -14.54 -3.64 -7.36
CA GLY A 396 -15.33 -3.18 -6.22
C GLY A 396 -14.81 -3.66 -4.86
N THR A 397 -13.53 -4.00 -4.76
CA THR A 397 -12.91 -4.40 -3.48
C THR A 397 -12.56 -3.17 -2.66
N ASN A 398 -13.06 -3.09 -1.42
CA ASN A 398 -12.79 -2.01 -0.50
C ASN A 398 -12.17 -2.55 0.78
N ALA A 399 -11.12 -1.89 1.27
CA ALA A 399 -10.47 -2.18 2.53
C ALA A 399 -10.12 -0.91 3.28
N SER A 400 -10.28 -0.93 4.61
CA SER A 400 -9.89 0.16 5.51
C SER A 400 -9.21 -0.41 6.74
N ILE A 401 -8.12 0.21 7.19
CA ILE A 401 -7.44 -0.11 8.44
C ILE A 401 -7.38 1.09 9.35
N LEU A 402 -7.48 0.85 10.65
CA LEU A 402 -7.26 1.84 11.71
C LEU A 402 -5.93 1.57 12.40
N ILE A 403 -5.11 2.62 12.49
CA ILE A 403 -3.84 2.61 13.18
C ILE A 403 -3.90 3.68 14.28
N GLN A 404 -3.46 3.33 15.48
CA GLN A 404 -3.39 4.29 16.59
C GLN A 404 -2.00 4.38 17.17
N LYS A 405 -1.72 5.50 17.82
CA LYS A 405 -0.55 5.65 18.68
C LYS A 405 -0.69 4.73 19.89
N LEU A 406 0.42 4.13 20.34
CA LEU A 406 0.40 3.37 21.57
C LEU A 406 -0.02 4.27 22.72
N ALA A 407 -1.08 3.89 23.44
CA ALA A 407 -1.44 4.58 24.68
C ALA A 407 -0.31 4.40 25.71
N ALA A 408 0.08 5.51 26.33
CA ALA A 408 1.12 5.57 27.36
C ALA A 408 0.81 4.65 28.56
#